data_534d5c222c7ad7abcc2851c513cd7c14
#
_entry.id   534d5c222c7ad7abcc2851c513cd7c14
#
_cell.length_a   1.000
_cell.length_b   1.000
_cell.length_c   1.000
_cell.angle_alpha   90.00
_cell.angle_beta   90.00
_cell.angle_gamma   90.00
#
_symmetry.space_group_name_H-M   'P 1'
#
loop_
_entity.id
_entity.type
_entity.pdbx_description
1 polymer ?
#
loop_
_entity_poly.entity_id
_entity_poly.type
_entity_poly.pdbx_seq_one_letter_code
_entity_poly.pdbx_strand_id
1 'polypeptide(L)'
;MSTQVDVVRVFTDAAGRYGNELGIARAADVAAVDRQALAAKAGYSETVVVEEPVHDTVAVRIYTPTMELPFAGHPSVGTAWWLASQGIPVRVLDVPAGPVAVELTEGLTWITARGEWAPAFTFHQLEDAEELATLRPDEFPGGPHYLWAWTDEHRAALRSRMFAPTMGITEDEATGAAAVALTALLRKGLVITQGKGSQLFTRWDSDGWVHLGGRVVGDQPVEI
;
A
#
# COMPACT_ATOMS: atom_id res chain seq x y z
N MET A 1 26.55 11.60 -3.70
CA MET A 1 25.62 12.73 -3.83
C MET A 1 24.40 12.35 -3.01
N SER A 2 23.82 13.29 -2.26
CA SER A 2 22.55 13.01 -1.58
C SER A 2 21.42 13.01 -2.61
N THR A 3 20.40 12.17 -2.37
CA THR A 3 19.19 12.09 -3.18
C THR A 3 18.03 12.55 -2.34
N GLN A 4 17.24 13.51 -2.83
CA GLN A 4 16.01 13.90 -2.17
C GLN A 4 14.95 12.78 -2.35
N VAL A 5 14.34 12.40 -1.25
CA VAL A 5 13.22 11.45 -1.20
C VAL A 5 12.03 12.16 -0.57
N ASP A 6 10.97 12.33 -1.34
CA ASP A 6 9.71 12.85 -0.83
C ASP A 6 9.03 11.76 0.01
N VAL A 7 8.37 12.15 1.09
CA VAL A 7 7.72 11.22 2.01
C VAL A 7 6.23 11.48 2.07
N VAL A 8 5.44 10.43 1.98
CA VAL A 8 3.99 10.49 2.15
C VAL A 8 3.53 9.40 3.12
N ARG A 9 2.41 9.61 3.81
CA ARG A 9 1.74 8.58 4.60
C ARG A 9 0.43 8.19 3.93
N VAL A 10 0.31 6.91 3.65
CA VAL A 10 -0.77 6.32 2.85
C VAL A 10 -1.73 5.57 3.75
N PHE A 11 -3.04 5.69 3.49
CA PHE A 11 -4.13 5.10 4.27
C PHE A 11 -4.31 5.76 5.65
N THR A 12 -4.12 7.07 5.73
CA THR A 12 -4.40 7.83 6.95
C THR A 12 -5.89 7.82 7.31
N ASP A 13 -6.21 8.11 8.57
CA ASP A 13 -7.58 8.37 8.99
C ASP A 13 -8.08 9.75 8.46
N ALA A 14 -9.33 10.09 8.73
CA ALA A 14 -9.91 11.35 8.28
C ALA A 14 -9.23 12.60 8.89
N ALA A 15 -8.48 12.44 9.97
CA ALA A 15 -7.70 13.51 10.61
C ALA A 15 -6.24 13.56 10.13
N GLY A 16 -5.85 12.73 9.14
CA GLY A 16 -4.48 12.65 8.62
C GLY A 16 -3.51 11.91 9.55
N ARG A 17 -4.01 11.13 10.51
CA ARG A 17 -3.19 10.35 11.44
C ARG A 17 -3.01 8.92 10.93
N TYR A 18 -2.02 8.19 11.49
CA TYR A 18 -1.67 6.83 11.11
C TYR A 18 -1.18 6.76 9.65
N GLY A 19 -1.41 5.66 8.99
CA GLY A 19 -0.96 5.42 7.62
C GLY A 19 0.43 4.82 7.56
N ASN A 20 0.76 4.23 6.42
CA ASN A 20 2.07 3.64 6.15
C ASN A 20 2.95 4.64 5.41
N GLU A 21 4.20 4.80 5.84
CA GLU A 21 5.15 5.70 5.22
C GLU A 21 5.65 5.15 3.88
N LEU A 22 5.83 6.04 2.91
CA LEU A 22 6.34 5.73 1.58
C LEU A 22 7.38 6.78 1.18
N GLY A 23 8.57 6.32 0.83
CA GLY A 23 9.58 7.16 0.18
C GLY A 23 9.37 7.20 -1.33
N ILE A 24 9.48 8.38 -1.94
CA ILE A 24 9.32 8.58 -3.39
C ILE A 24 10.51 9.38 -3.92
N ALA A 25 11.22 8.81 -4.88
CA ALA A 25 12.34 9.46 -5.58
C ALA A 25 12.04 9.56 -7.08
N ARG A 26 12.58 10.59 -7.74
CA ARG A 26 12.52 10.70 -9.20
C ARG A 26 13.63 9.89 -9.84
N ALA A 27 13.36 9.19 -10.91
CA ALA A 27 14.36 8.41 -11.64
C ALA A 27 15.50 9.27 -12.20
N ALA A 28 15.23 10.54 -12.50
CA ALA A 28 16.25 11.48 -12.93
C ALA A 28 17.34 11.73 -11.87
N ASP A 29 17.01 11.55 -10.59
CA ASP A 29 17.91 11.83 -9.47
C ASP A 29 18.64 10.56 -8.97
N VAL A 30 18.30 9.38 -9.51
CA VAL A 30 18.81 8.07 -9.05
C VAL A 30 19.21 7.21 -10.22
N ALA A 31 20.50 6.87 -10.33
CA ALA A 31 20.94 5.92 -11.34
C ALA A 31 20.27 4.55 -11.13
N ALA A 32 19.92 3.86 -12.24
CA ALA A 32 19.18 2.60 -12.17
C ALA A 32 19.84 1.52 -11.29
N VAL A 33 21.19 1.49 -11.28
CA VAL A 33 21.99 0.55 -10.47
C VAL A 33 21.95 0.85 -8.96
N ASP A 34 21.54 2.06 -8.58
CA ASP A 34 21.55 2.55 -7.18
C ASP A 34 20.16 2.53 -6.53
N ARG A 35 19.09 2.21 -7.27
CA ARG A 35 17.70 2.27 -6.81
C ARG A 35 17.44 1.34 -5.62
N GLN A 36 17.93 0.10 -5.69
CA GLN A 36 17.82 -0.85 -4.59
C GLN A 36 18.61 -0.40 -3.36
N ALA A 37 19.80 0.16 -3.56
CA ALA A 37 20.62 0.69 -2.47
C ALA A 37 19.96 1.93 -1.81
N LEU A 38 19.32 2.79 -2.61
CA LEU A 38 18.53 3.91 -2.09
C LEU A 38 17.40 3.41 -1.18
N ALA A 39 16.62 2.43 -1.62
CA ALA A 39 15.53 1.86 -0.84
C ALA A 39 16.03 1.23 0.48
N ALA A 40 17.14 0.49 0.42
CA ALA A 40 17.76 -0.08 1.61
C ALA A 40 18.23 0.99 2.61
N LYS A 41 18.76 2.11 2.11
CA LYS A 41 19.24 3.22 2.93
C LYS A 41 18.09 4.07 3.51
N ALA A 42 17.03 4.27 2.73
CA ALA A 42 15.83 5.00 3.15
C ALA A 42 15.11 4.29 4.30
N GLY A 43 15.07 2.95 4.31
CA GLY A 43 14.58 2.15 5.43
C GLY A 43 13.06 2.12 5.58
N TYR A 44 12.29 2.68 4.63
CA TYR A 44 10.84 2.52 4.59
C TYR A 44 10.48 1.08 4.21
N SER A 45 9.27 0.65 4.53
CA SER A 45 8.75 -0.66 4.07
C SER A 45 8.87 -0.78 2.56
N GLU A 46 8.54 0.30 1.84
CA GLU A 46 8.80 0.44 0.41
C GLU A 46 9.28 1.85 0.04
N THR A 47 10.06 1.91 -1.02
CA THR A 47 10.50 3.14 -1.70
C THR A 47 10.18 3.02 -3.18
N VAL A 48 9.64 4.07 -3.74
CA VAL A 48 9.25 4.13 -5.15
C VAL A 48 10.22 5.01 -5.93
N VAL A 49 10.59 4.55 -7.12
CA VAL A 49 11.28 5.37 -8.12
C VAL A 49 10.34 5.63 -9.30
N VAL A 50 10.07 6.90 -9.55
CA VAL A 50 9.08 7.38 -10.52
C VAL A 50 9.81 7.88 -11.76
N GLU A 51 9.49 7.32 -12.92
CA GLU A 51 10.02 7.74 -14.23
C GLU A 51 9.30 9.02 -14.73
N GLU A 52 9.85 9.65 -15.77
CA GLU A 52 9.21 10.79 -16.40
C GLU A 52 7.85 10.37 -17.01
N PRO A 53 6.81 11.19 -16.83
CA PRO A 53 5.49 10.91 -17.41
C PRO A 53 5.50 10.85 -18.92
N VAL A 54 4.77 9.89 -19.48
CA VAL A 54 4.46 9.82 -20.92
C VAL A 54 2.95 9.98 -21.08
N HIS A 55 2.49 11.16 -21.45
CA HIS A 55 1.08 11.56 -21.45
C HIS A 55 0.50 11.48 -20.02
N ASP A 56 -0.49 10.60 -19.79
CA ASP A 56 -1.12 10.36 -18.49
C ASP A 56 -0.70 9.02 -17.85
N THR A 57 0.38 8.41 -18.38
CA THR A 57 0.97 7.17 -17.88
C THR A 57 2.35 7.44 -17.29
N VAL A 58 2.61 6.86 -16.13
CA VAL A 58 3.89 6.99 -15.42
C VAL A 58 4.43 5.61 -15.08
N ALA A 59 5.63 5.29 -15.55
CA ALA A 59 6.31 4.06 -15.16
C ALA A 59 6.86 4.19 -13.75
N VAL A 60 6.66 3.15 -12.94
CA VAL A 60 6.95 3.14 -11.51
C VAL A 60 7.67 1.84 -11.13
N ARG A 61 8.73 1.96 -10.34
CA ARG A 61 9.47 0.84 -9.76
C ARG A 61 9.36 0.88 -8.25
N ILE A 62 9.02 -0.24 -7.65
CA ILE A 62 8.73 -0.36 -6.22
C ILE A 62 9.78 -1.27 -5.58
N TYR A 63 10.43 -0.79 -4.55
CA TYR A 63 11.50 -1.50 -3.86
C TYR A 63 11.20 -1.61 -2.37
N THR A 64 11.31 -2.82 -1.81
CA THR A 64 11.56 -3.01 -0.38
C THR A 64 13.04 -2.74 -0.09
N PRO A 65 13.50 -2.70 1.15
CA PRO A 65 14.93 -2.63 1.45
C PRO A 65 15.78 -3.73 0.81
N THR A 66 15.17 -4.86 0.40
CA THR A 66 15.91 -6.06 -0.06
C THR A 66 15.63 -6.48 -1.50
N MET A 67 14.51 -6.05 -2.11
CA MET A 67 14.14 -6.50 -3.45
C MET A 67 13.15 -5.57 -4.13
N GLU A 68 13.10 -5.63 -5.47
CA GLU A 68 12.07 -5.00 -6.29
C GLU A 68 10.77 -5.82 -6.25
N LEU A 69 9.62 -5.15 -6.14
CA LEU A 69 8.30 -5.75 -6.18
C LEU A 69 7.60 -5.48 -7.51
N PRO A 70 6.91 -6.47 -8.09
CA PRO A 70 6.14 -6.26 -9.30
C PRO A 70 4.91 -5.39 -9.08
N PHE A 71 4.36 -5.39 -7.88
CA PHE A 71 3.20 -4.59 -7.46
C PHE A 71 3.18 -4.45 -5.93
N ALA A 72 2.76 -3.28 -5.44
CA ALA A 72 2.40 -3.08 -4.04
C ALA A 72 1.29 -2.02 -3.93
N GLY A 73 0.29 -2.28 -3.08
CA GLY A 73 -0.93 -1.47 -3.02
C GLY A 73 -0.68 -0.07 -2.46
N HIS A 74 -0.08 0.05 -1.25
CA HIS A 74 0.15 1.36 -0.65
C HIS A 74 1.14 2.22 -1.45
N PRO A 75 2.24 1.69 -2.03
CA PRO A 75 3.10 2.46 -2.91
C PRO A 75 2.37 3.02 -4.13
N SER A 76 1.48 2.24 -4.74
CA SER A 76 0.72 2.69 -5.90
C SER A 76 -0.26 3.81 -5.55
N VAL A 77 -1.00 3.69 -4.44
CA VAL A 77 -1.91 4.74 -3.95
C VAL A 77 -1.13 6.01 -3.59
N GLY A 78 -0.03 5.87 -2.86
CA GLY A 78 0.82 7.01 -2.46
C GLY A 78 1.44 7.74 -3.64
N THR A 79 1.97 7.01 -4.62
CA THR A 79 2.57 7.58 -5.83
C THR A 79 1.53 8.30 -6.69
N ALA A 80 0.33 7.74 -6.85
CA ALA A 80 -0.75 8.40 -7.59
C ALA A 80 -1.15 9.73 -6.96
N TRP A 81 -1.29 9.77 -5.63
CA TRP A 81 -1.57 11.00 -4.90
C TRP A 81 -0.42 12.01 -5.02
N TRP A 82 0.83 11.55 -4.86
CA TRP A 82 2.00 12.41 -4.94
C TRP A 82 2.12 13.07 -6.32
N LEU A 83 1.96 12.31 -7.42
CA LEU A 83 1.94 12.86 -8.78
C LEU A 83 0.89 13.93 -8.94
N ALA A 84 -0.34 13.66 -8.48
CA ALA A 84 -1.43 14.64 -8.54
C ALA A 84 -1.13 15.91 -7.71
N SER A 85 -0.50 15.77 -6.54
CA SER A 85 -0.10 16.90 -5.70
C SER A 85 0.98 17.78 -6.33
N GLN A 86 1.79 17.21 -7.24
CA GLN A 86 2.76 17.91 -8.05
C GLN A 86 2.16 18.56 -9.32
N GLY A 87 0.84 18.40 -9.52
CA GLY A 87 0.16 18.87 -10.74
C GLY A 87 0.43 18.03 -11.98
N ILE A 88 0.95 16.81 -11.81
CA ILE A 88 1.22 15.87 -12.88
C ILE A 88 -0.05 15.02 -13.12
N PRO A 89 -0.70 15.12 -14.29
CA PRO A 89 -1.86 14.30 -14.59
C PRO A 89 -1.45 12.83 -14.71
N VAL A 90 -2.12 11.95 -13.95
CA VAL A 90 -1.88 10.51 -14.00
C VAL A 90 -3.21 9.76 -14.04
N ARG A 91 -3.33 8.84 -14.97
CA ARG A 91 -4.44 7.89 -15.09
C ARG A 91 -3.99 6.46 -14.99
N VAL A 92 -2.71 6.21 -15.27
CA VAL A 92 -2.13 4.87 -15.24
C VAL A 92 -0.74 4.93 -14.61
N LEU A 93 -0.50 4.07 -13.63
CA LEU A 93 0.84 3.72 -13.21
C LEU A 93 1.23 2.41 -13.92
N ASP A 94 2.33 2.43 -14.66
CA ASP A 94 2.88 1.25 -15.32
C ASP A 94 3.90 0.58 -14.39
N VAL A 95 3.46 -0.51 -13.74
CA VAL A 95 4.29 -1.32 -12.85
C VAL A 95 4.58 -2.68 -13.48
N PRO A 96 5.61 -3.44 -13.04
CA PRO A 96 5.95 -4.73 -13.64
C PRO A 96 4.82 -5.76 -13.68
N ALA A 97 3.86 -5.71 -12.76
CA ALA A 97 2.69 -6.59 -12.77
C ALA A 97 1.65 -6.22 -13.85
N GLY A 98 1.70 -4.99 -14.38
CA GLY A 98 0.79 -4.49 -15.41
C GLY A 98 0.29 -3.06 -15.11
N PRO A 99 -0.58 -2.52 -15.98
CA PRO A 99 -1.10 -1.17 -15.83
C PRO A 99 -2.09 -1.08 -14.66
N VAL A 100 -1.82 -0.14 -13.76
CA VAL A 100 -2.64 0.19 -12.58
C VAL A 100 -3.42 1.47 -12.87
N ALA A 101 -4.73 1.37 -13.09
CA ALA A 101 -5.57 2.54 -13.29
C ALA A 101 -5.70 3.37 -12.01
N VAL A 102 -5.72 4.70 -12.16
CA VAL A 102 -5.78 5.68 -11.07
C VAL A 102 -7.05 6.51 -11.19
N GLU A 103 -7.73 6.71 -10.06
CA GLU A 103 -8.87 7.60 -9.93
C GLU A 103 -8.72 8.45 -8.65
N LEU A 104 -8.98 9.75 -8.75
CA LEU A 104 -8.95 10.69 -7.63
C LEU A 104 -10.37 11.20 -7.40
N THR A 105 -10.96 10.91 -6.24
CA THR A 105 -12.32 11.33 -5.89
C THR A 105 -12.43 11.70 -4.41
N GLU A 106 -13.08 12.82 -4.09
CA GLU A 106 -13.53 13.19 -2.73
C GLU A 106 -12.48 13.03 -1.62
N GLY A 107 -11.22 13.40 -1.89
CA GLY A 107 -10.12 13.28 -0.93
C GLY A 107 -9.58 11.86 -0.76
N LEU A 108 -9.99 10.94 -1.62
CA LEU A 108 -9.45 9.59 -1.71
C LEU A 108 -8.70 9.40 -3.02
N THR A 109 -7.60 8.68 -2.95
CA THR A 109 -6.86 8.18 -4.11
C THR A 109 -7.16 6.71 -4.27
N TRP A 110 -7.60 6.31 -5.46
CA TRP A 110 -7.94 4.95 -5.80
C TRP A 110 -7.01 4.40 -6.87
N ILE A 111 -6.70 3.13 -6.75
CA ILE A 111 -6.01 2.35 -7.78
C ILE A 111 -6.78 1.08 -8.06
N THR A 112 -6.61 0.52 -9.26
CA THR A 112 -7.24 -0.75 -9.66
C THR A 112 -6.18 -1.83 -9.78
N ALA A 113 -6.42 -2.99 -9.16
CA ALA A 113 -5.49 -4.11 -9.12
C ALA A 113 -6.23 -5.45 -9.26
N ARG A 114 -5.47 -6.52 -9.46
CA ARG A 114 -5.95 -7.90 -9.42
C ARG A 114 -5.54 -8.58 -8.12
N GLY A 115 -6.40 -9.47 -7.60
CA GLY A 115 -6.08 -10.27 -6.41
C GLY A 115 -4.81 -11.10 -6.56
N GLU A 116 -4.58 -11.65 -7.75
CA GLU A 116 -3.40 -12.46 -8.07
C GLU A 116 -2.08 -11.67 -8.18
N TRP A 117 -2.12 -10.34 -8.19
CA TRP A 117 -0.91 -9.51 -8.13
C TRP A 117 -0.35 -9.38 -6.71
N ALA A 118 -1.19 -9.65 -5.72
CA ALA A 118 -0.77 -9.64 -4.32
C ALA A 118 0.06 -10.89 -4.00
N PRO A 119 1.05 -10.79 -3.10
CA PRO A 119 1.73 -11.97 -2.58
C PRO A 119 0.74 -12.89 -1.84
N ALA A 120 1.14 -14.14 -1.66
CA ALA A 120 0.32 -15.09 -0.90
C ALA A 120 0.29 -14.70 0.59
N PHE A 121 -0.91 -14.43 1.11
CA PHE A 121 -1.18 -14.20 2.52
C PHE A 121 -1.88 -15.43 3.14
N THR A 122 -1.57 -15.72 4.40
CA THR A 122 -2.41 -16.61 5.20
C THR A 122 -3.47 -15.76 5.90
N PHE A 123 -4.73 -15.94 5.51
CA PHE A 123 -5.85 -15.19 6.08
C PHE A 123 -6.43 -15.91 7.30
N HIS A 124 -6.61 -15.18 8.40
CA HIS A 124 -7.24 -15.65 9.62
C HIS A 124 -8.44 -14.79 9.95
N GLN A 125 -9.63 -15.34 9.79
CA GLN A 125 -10.85 -14.70 10.28
C GLN A 125 -11.04 -15.08 11.75
N LEU A 126 -11.20 -14.08 12.61
CA LEU A 126 -11.43 -14.22 14.04
C LEU A 126 -12.89 -13.90 14.37
N GLU A 127 -13.33 -14.30 15.57
CA GLU A 127 -14.70 -14.09 15.99
C GLU A 127 -15.01 -12.61 16.21
N ASP A 128 -14.08 -11.89 16.83
CA ASP A 128 -14.25 -10.47 17.11
C ASP A 128 -12.93 -9.66 17.10
N ALA A 129 -13.08 -8.33 17.16
CA ALA A 129 -11.95 -7.40 17.15
C ALA A 129 -11.21 -7.34 18.50
N GLU A 130 -11.80 -7.80 19.60
CA GLU A 130 -11.15 -7.84 20.92
C GLU A 130 -10.13 -8.98 20.93
N GLU A 131 -10.52 -10.15 20.42
CA GLU A 131 -9.58 -11.27 20.20
C GLU A 131 -8.40 -10.83 19.34
N LEU A 132 -8.67 -10.20 18.19
CA LEU A 132 -7.64 -9.70 17.27
C LEU A 132 -6.63 -8.76 17.97
N ALA A 133 -7.10 -7.92 18.89
CA ALA A 133 -6.23 -6.97 19.59
C ALA A 133 -5.24 -7.63 20.56
N THR A 134 -5.53 -8.84 21.03
CA THR A 134 -4.68 -9.57 22.01
C THR A 134 -3.57 -10.38 21.39
N LEU A 135 -3.67 -10.71 20.08
CA LEU A 135 -2.72 -11.57 19.39
C LEU A 135 -1.35 -10.92 19.25
N ARG A 136 -0.31 -11.73 19.34
CA ARG A 136 1.07 -11.28 19.27
C ARG A 136 1.73 -11.79 17.98
N PRO A 137 2.60 -11.00 17.35
CA PRO A 137 3.27 -11.38 16.10
C PRO A 137 4.10 -12.67 16.20
N ASP A 138 4.68 -12.96 17.37
CA ASP A 138 5.48 -14.16 17.60
C ASP A 138 4.66 -15.47 17.62
N GLU A 139 3.34 -15.38 17.69
CA GLU A 139 2.42 -16.52 17.59
C GLU A 139 2.18 -16.95 16.13
N PHE A 140 2.63 -16.14 15.16
CA PHE A 140 2.41 -16.34 13.73
C PHE A 140 3.74 -16.51 12.97
N PRO A 141 4.45 -17.63 13.14
CA PRO A 141 5.70 -17.89 12.43
C PRO A 141 5.44 -18.22 10.95
N GLY A 142 6.40 -17.91 10.09
CA GLY A 142 6.32 -18.23 8.67
C GLY A 142 6.10 -17.00 7.79
N GLY A 143 5.28 -17.14 6.75
CA GLY A 143 4.99 -16.08 5.78
C GLY A 143 4.10 -14.97 6.34
N PRO A 144 3.61 -14.07 5.46
CA PRO A 144 2.74 -12.99 5.89
C PRO A 144 1.35 -13.49 6.30
N HIS A 145 0.94 -13.13 7.50
CA HIS A 145 -0.36 -13.47 8.07
C HIS A 145 -1.22 -12.22 8.14
N TYR A 146 -2.41 -12.29 7.58
CA TYR A 146 -3.41 -11.22 7.66
C TYR A 146 -4.60 -11.67 8.49
N LEU A 147 -4.72 -11.09 9.68
CA LEU A 147 -5.72 -11.43 10.67
C LEU A 147 -6.82 -10.37 10.62
N TRP A 148 -8.07 -10.79 10.65
CA TRP A 148 -9.17 -9.84 10.55
C TRP A 148 -10.44 -10.35 11.25
N ALA A 149 -11.25 -9.41 11.71
CA ALA A 149 -12.56 -9.66 12.30
C ALA A 149 -13.56 -8.61 11.83
N TRP A 150 -14.82 -8.99 11.67
CA TRP A 150 -15.89 -8.03 11.40
C TRP A 150 -16.11 -7.11 12.60
N THR A 151 -16.19 -5.81 12.35
CA THR A 151 -16.72 -4.82 13.30
C THR A 151 -18.18 -4.50 12.99
N ASP A 152 -18.57 -4.57 11.70
CA ASP A 152 -19.94 -4.49 11.21
C ASP A 152 -20.02 -5.21 9.84
N GLU A 153 -20.47 -6.45 9.84
CA GLU A 153 -20.53 -7.26 8.61
C GLU A 153 -21.56 -6.71 7.61
N HIS A 154 -22.65 -6.10 8.07
CA HIS A 154 -23.66 -5.50 7.17
C HIS A 154 -23.10 -4.31 6.40
N ARG A 155 -22.21 -3.54 7.01
CA ARG A 155 -21.49 -2.43 6.38
C ARG A 155 -20.18 -2.84 5.72
N ALA A 156 -19.87 -4.13 5.75
CA ALA A 156 -18.59 -4.67 5.30
C ALA A 156 -17.37 -3.99 5.98
N ALA A 157 -17.54 -3.58 7.22
CA ALA A 157 -16.50 -2.97 8.02
C ALA A 157 -15.77 -4.03 8.86
N LEU A 158 -14.44 -3.99 8.84
CA LEU A 158 -13.60 -4.92 9.58
C LEU A 158 -12.40 -4.24 10.22
N ARG A 159 -11.88 -4.88 11.24
CA ARG A 159 -10.59 -4.60 11.85
C ARG A 159 -9.58 -5.62 11.39
N SER A 160 -8.33 -5.20 11.14
CA SER A 160 -7.28 -6.13 10.72
C SER A 160 -5.91 -5.80 11.33
N ARG A 161 -5.04 -6.80 11.31
CA ARG A 161 -3.61 -6.69 11.61
C ARG A 161 -2.82 -7.57 10.64
N MET A 162 -1.60 -7.20 10.33
CA MET A 162 -0.72 -7.97 9.45
C MET A 162 0.62 -8.21 10.12
N PHE A 163 1.03 -9.47 10.18
CA PHE A 163 2.29 -9.91 10.77
C PHE A 163 3.13 -10.68 9.75
N ALA A 164 4.41 -10.36 9.66
CA ALA A 164 5.38 -11.09 8.84
C ALA A 164 6.78 -11.09 9.51
N PRO A 165 6.91 -11.63 10.75
CA PRO A 165 8.15 -11.52 11.52
C PRO A 165 9.35 -12.17 10.84
N THR A 166 9.17 -13.26 10.09
CA THR A 166 10.24 -13.92 9.33
C THR A 166 10.74 -13.09 8.14
N MET A 167 9.97 -12.08 7.71
CA MET A 167 10.36 -11.11 6.68
C MET A 167 10.93 -9.83 7.29
N GLY A 168 11.14 -9.78 8.61
CA GLY A 168 11.60 -8.60 9.32
C GLY A 168 10.52 -7.57 9.63
N ILE A 169 9.26 -7.88 9.34
CA ILE A 169 8.10 -7.00 9.58
C ILE A 169 7.32 -7.56 10.78
N THR A 170 7.54 -7.00 11.96
CA THR A 170 6.82 -7.45 13.17
C THR A 170 5.32 -7.24 13.00
N GLU A 171 4.90 -6.03 12.61
CA GLU A 171 3.51 -5.69 12.26
C GLU A 171 3.55 -4.56 11.22
N ASP A 172 2.76 -4.70 10.16
CA ASP A 172 2.61 -3.66 9.14
C ASP A 172 1.37 -2.81 9.42
N GLU A 173 1.54 -1.49 9.43
CA GLU A 173 0.49 -0.53 9.81
C GLU A 173 -0.68 -0.53 8.81
N ALA A 174 -0.41 -0.70 7.49
CA ALA A 174 -1.45 -0.71 6.48
C ALA A 174 -1.00 -1.47 5.22
N THR A 175 -1.64 -2.61 4.94
CA THR A 175 -1.23 -3.55 3.90
C THR A 175 -2.20 -3.55 2.73
N GLY A 176 -1.98 -2.67 1.76
CA GLY A 176 -2.86 -2.55 0.60
C GLY A 176 -2.98 -3.84 -0.24
N ALA A 177 -1.88 -4.59 -0.41
CA ALA A 177 -1.91 -5.85 -1.16
C ALA A 177 -2.80 -6.91 -0.47
N ALA A 178 -2.75 -7.01 0.87
CA ALA A 178 -3.63 -7.91 1.61
C ALA A 178 -5.10 -7.48 1.53
N ALA A 179 -5.38 -6.17 1.56
CA ALA A 179 -6.73 -5.64 1.36
C ALA A 179 -7.29 -6.00 -0.03
N VAL A 180 -6.47 -5.90 -1.09
CA VAL A 180 -6.84 -6.33 -2.45
C VAL A 180 -7.14 -7.83 -2.48
N ALA A 181 -6.25 -8.67 -1.94
CA ALA A 181 -6.42 -10.12 -1.93
C ALA A 181 -7.64 -10.57 -1.12
N LEU A 182 -7.87 -9.97 0.07
CA LEU A 182 -9.05 -10.27 0.89
C LEU A 182 -10.35 -9.85 0.19
N THR A 183 -10.36 -8.69 -0.45
CA THR A 183 -11.52 -8.21 -1.22
C THR A 183 -11.85 -9.16 -2.37
N ALA A 184 -10.84 -9.63 -3.11
CA ALA A 184 -11.02 -10.61 -4.17
C ALA A 184 -11.52 -11.98 -3.64
N LEU A 185 -11.01 -12.41 -2.47
CA LEU A 185 -11.42 -13.64 -1.80
C LEU A 185 -12.91 -13.58 -1.37
N LEU A 186 -13.29 -12.48 -0.73
CA LEU A 186 -14.66 -12.28 -0.22
C LEU A 186 -15.64 -11.82 -1.31
N ARG A 187 -15.14 -11.36 -2.46
CA ARG A 187 -15.93 -10.79 -3.56
C ARG A 187 -16.87 -9.68 -3.10
N LYS A 188 -16.38 -8.82 -2.22
CA LYS A 188 -17.15 -7.77 -1.55
C LYS A 188 -16.24 -6.58 -1.26
N GLY A 189 -16.72 -5.36 -1.55
CA GLY A 189 -16.03 -4.14 -1.14
C GLY A 189 -15.97 -4.02 0.39
N LEU A 190 -14.87 -3.51 0.93
CA LEU A 190 -14.55 -3.51 2.36
C LEU A 190 -14.23 -2.10 2.87
N VAL A 191 -14.55 -1.84 4.11
CA VAL A 191 -14.07 -0.72 4.92
C VAL A 191 -13.15 -1.30 5.99
N ILE A 192 -11.85 -1.10 5.84
CA ILE A 192 -10.84 -1.73 6.68
C ILE A 192 -10.22 -0.70 7.61
N THR A 193 -10.14 -1.03 8.89
CA THR A 193 -9.30 -0.32 9.86
C THR A 193 -8.16 -1.24 10.26
N GLN A 194 -6.91 -0.91 9.88
CA GLN A 194 -5.73 -1.74 10.14
C GLN A 194 -4.77 -1.05 11.12
N GLY A 195 -3.93 -1.84 11.76
CA GLY A 195 -2.84 -1.36 12.62
C GLY A 195 -3.35 -0.47 13.76
N LYS A 196 -2.81 0.71 13.95
CA LYS A 196 -3.20 1.67 14.98
C LYS A 196 -4.48 2.44 14.64
N GLY A 197 -4.88 2.46 13.36
CA GLY A 197 -6.08 3.16 12.92
C GLY A 197 -6.06 3.59 11.45
N SER A 198 -5.17 3.04 10.66
CA SER A 198 -5.11 3.26 9.20
C SER A 198 -6.38 2.80 8.52
N GLN A 199 -6.85 3.57 7.51
CA GLN A 199 -8.12 3.34 6.84
C GLN A 199 -7.92 3.01 5.36
N LEU A 200 -8.33 1.80 4.97
CA LEU A 200 -8.32 1.34 3.59
C LEU A 200 -9.77 1.09 3.15
N PHE A 201 -10.06 1.45 1.92
CA PHE A 201 -11.36 1.24 1.30
C PHE A 201 -11.17 0.38 0.07
N THR A 202 -12.06 -0.60 -0.14
CA THR A 202 -12.02 -1.38 -1.35
C THR A 202 -13.39 -1.47 -2.02
N ARG A 203 -13.38 -1.69 -3.35
CA ARG A 203 -14.55 -2.06 -4.14
C ARG A 203 -14.18 -3.31 -4.94
N TRP A 204 -15.14 -4.15 -5.22
CA TRP A 204 -14.95 -5.36 -6.03
C TRP A 204 -15.87 -5.32 -7.24
N ASP A 205 -15.31 -5.62 -8.40
CA ASP A 205 -16.03 -5.73 -9.65
C ASP A 205 -16.23 -7.19 -10.05
N SER A 206 -17.35 -7.50 -10.69
CA SER A 206 -17.73 -8.87 -11.07
C SER A 206 -16.77 -9.54 -12.07
N ASP A 207 -15.93 -8.77 -12.75
CA ASP A 207 -14.87 -9.24 -13.66
C ASP A 207 -13.52 -9.47 -12.97
N GLY A 208 -13.51 -9.37 -11.61
CA GLY A 208 -12.38 -9.70 -10.76
C GLY A 208 -11.39 -8.56 -10.50
N TRP A 209 -11.70 -7.32 -10.94
CA TRP A 209 -10.93 -6.16 -10.55
C TRP A 209 -11.28 -5.72 -9.13
N VAL A 210 -10.28 -5.23 -8.43
CA VAL A 210 -10.39 -4.63 -7.10
C VAL A 210 -9.88 -3.20 -7.15
N HIS A 211 -10.71 -2.26 -6.70
CA HIS A 211 -10.28 -0.89 -6.46
C HIS A 211 -9.85 -0.77 -5.01
N LEU A 212 -8.63 -0.30 -4.79
CA LEU A 212 -8.07 0.00 -3.47
C LEU A 212 -7.94 1.50 -3.33
N GLY A 213 -8.51 2.05 -2.28
CA GLY A 213 -8.53 3.48 -2.03
C GLY A 213 -8.13 3.85 -0.61
N GLY A 214 -7.62 5.07 -0.47
CA GLY A 214 -7.29 5.64 0.84
C GLY A 214 -6.91 7.10 0.79
N ARG A 215 -6.82 7.70 1.97
CA ARG A 215 -6.32 9.06 2.15
C ARG A 215 -4.81 9.03 2.22
N VAL A 216 -4.21 10.07 1.65
CA VAL A 216 -2.76 10.26 1.69
C VAL A 216 -2.46 11.66 2.19
N VAL A 217 -1.43 11.82 2.97
CA VAL A 217 -0.89 13.11 3.40
C VAL A 217 0.59 13.20 3.08
N GLY A 218 1.05 14.38 2.68
CA GLY A 218 2.48 14.65 2.51
C GLY A 218 3.17 14.80 3.86
N ASP A 219 4.44 14.40 3.89
CA ASP A 219 5.34 14.61 5.04
C ASP A 219 6.58 15.38 4.59
N GLN A 220 7.51 15.67 5.50
CA GLN A 220 8.74 16.39 5.16
C GLN A 220 9.65 15.48 4.31
N PRO A 221 10.20 15.97 3.19
CA PRO A 221 11.18 15.22 2.42
C PRO A 221 12.47 15.00 3.22
N VAL A 222 13.20 13.94 2.87
CA VAL A 222 14.47 13.59 3.50
C VAL A 222 15.59 13.53 2.45
N GLU A 223 16.82 13.79 2.88
CA GLU A 223 18.03 13.61 2.07
C GLU A 223 18.68 12.26 2.42
N ILE A 224 18.87 11.40 1.45
CA ILE A 224 19.43 10.05 1.60
C ILE A 224 20.85 9.98 1.00
#